data_62324965127cf0138ddfa807d893c2fc
#
_entry.id   62324965127cf0138ddfa807d893c2fc
#
_cell.length_a   1.000
_cell.length_b   1.000
_cell.length_c   1.000
_cell.angle_alpha   90.00
_cell.angle_beta   90.00
_cell.angle_gamma   90.00
#
_symmetry.space_group_name_H-M   'P 1'
#
loop_
_entity.id
_entity.type
_entity.pdbx_description
1 polymer ?
#
loop_
_entity_poly.entity_id
_entity_poly.type
_entity_poly.pdbx_seq_one_letter_code
_entity_poly.pdbx_strand_id
1 'polypeptide(L)'
;KRNPDKRVIFINYSAVDPALTNDKCNFWHFRFDANADIKMDAITDVIAGVPSIKKMYLIGQDYSFGKAVAAAAEKYLAQKTSIEIVGNELHPIGKVKDFTPYARKILASGADGVITGNWGADMVNLGKSLSESGYKGPVYCYYCASNGITATFGEAGKGMLHLVGEGLQNPSRP
;
A
#
# COMPACT_ATOMS: atom_id res chain seq x y z
N LYS A 1 26.31 9.72 -8.29
CA LYS A 1 26.94 10.13 -9.56
C LYS A 1 27.41 11.60 -9.56
N ARG A 2 26.92 12.48 -8.65
CA ARG A 2 27.33 13.90 -8.57
C ARG A 2 28.70 14.09 -7.87
N ASN A 3 29.14 13.13 -7.07
CA ASN A 3 30.41 13.18 -6.34
C ASN A 3 31.10 11.81 -6.39
N PRO A 4 31.76 11.45 -7.49
CA PRO A 4 32.36 10.14 -7.69
C PRO A 4 33.45 9.82 -6.65
N ASP A 5 34.06 10.86 -6.05
CA ASP A 5 35.12 10.71 -5.04
C ASP A 5 34.56 10.51 -3.61
N LYS A 6 33.26 10.71 -3.40
CA LYS A 6 32.60 10.48 -2.11
C LYS A 6 31.85 9.17 -2.13
N ARG A 7 32.51 8.13 -1.70
CA ARG A 7 31.93 6.78 -1.55
C ARG A 7 31.21 6.70 -0.21
N VAL A 8 29.88 6.91 -0.23
CA VAL A 8 29.03 6.85 0.96
C VAL A 8 28.12 5.65 0.84
N ILE A 9 28.13 4.76 1.83
CA ILE A 9 27.17 3.66 1.94
C ILE A 9 25.81 4.30 2.28
N PHE A 10 24.80 3.97 1.46
CA PHE A 10 23.41 4.36 1.70
C PHE A 10 22.61 3.14 2.14
N ILE A 11 22.17 3.15 3.38
CA ILE A 11 21.33 2.12 3.98
C ILE A 11 19.88 2.57 3.87
N ASN A 12 19.09 1.84 3.07
CA ASN A 12 17.68 2.09 2.85
C ASN A 12 16.85 1.10 3.68
N TYR A 13 16.12 1.61 4.66
CA TYR A 13 15.28 0.80 5.56
C TYR A 13 13.79 0.90 5.24
N SER A 14 13.37 1.73 4.27
CA SER A 14 11.96 2.09 4.11
C SER A 14 11.50 2.29 2.66
N ALA A 15 12.36 2.75 1.76
CA ALA A 15 11.95 2.98 0.38
C ALA A 15 11.93 1.66 -0.41
N VAL A 16 10.73 1.16 -0.70
CA VAL A 16 10.51 -0.18 -1.26
C VAL A 16 10.25 -0.21 -2.77
N ASP A 17 10.42 0.91 -3.47
CA ASP A 17 10.33 0.96 -4.93
C ASP A 17 11.31 -0.05 -5.56
N PRO A 18 10.83 -1.02 -6.38
CA PRO A 18 11.69 -2.03 -7.01
C PRO A 18 12.80 -1.45 -7.88
N ALA A 19 12.57 -0.29 -8.51
CA ALA A 19 13.55 0.36 -9.37
C ALA A 19 14.87 0.69 -8.66
N LEU A 20 14.83 0.88 -7.34
CA LEU A 20 16.03 1.23 -6.55
C LEU A 20 17.10 0.13 -6.52
N THR A 21 16.71 -1.12 -6.72
CA THR A 21 17.62 -2.28 -6.77
C THR A 21 17.64 -2.97 -8.15
N ASN A 22 16.92 -2.41 -9.12
CA ASN A 22 16.92 -2.82 -10.53
C ASN A 22 17.56 -1.70 -11.38
N ASP A 23 16.78 -1.00 -12.19
CA ASP A 23 17.26 -0.03 -13.20
C ASP A 23 18.05 1.14 -12.60
N LYS A 24 17.74 1.51 -11.35
CA LYS A 24 18.39 2.59 -10.60
C LYS A 24 19.38 2.06 -9.56
N CYS A 25 19.76 0.80 -9.64
CA CYS A 25 20.67 0.21 -8.66
C CYS A 25 22.01 0.97 -8.60
N ASN A 26 22.58 0.99 -7.40
CA ASN A 26 23.88 1.60 -7.13
C ASN A 26 24.65 0.69 -6.18
N PHE A 27 25.93 0.47 -6.47
CA PHE A 27 26.81 -0.37 -5.64
C PHE A 27 26.85 0.02 -4.17
N TRP A 28 26.60 1.29 -3.84
CA TRP A 28 26.64 1.81 -2.47
C TRP A 28 25.27 1.86 -1.80
N HIS A 29 24.19 1.35 -2.46
CA HIS A 29 22.83 1.34 -1.94
C HIS A 29 22.45 -0.06 -1.48
N PHE A 30 22.12 -0.20 -0.21
CA PHE A 30 21.67 -1.46 0.40
C PHE A 30 20.26 -1.27 0.97
N ARG A 31 19.33 -2.14 0.57
CA ARG A 31 17.96 -2.12 1.11
C ARG A 31 17.77 -3.33 2.02
N PHE A 32 17.23 -3.05 3.21
CA PHE A 32 16.91 -4.06 4.22
C PHE A 32 15.44 -4.47 4.22
N ASP A 33 14.54 -3.63 3.67
CA ASP A 33 13.11 -3.94 3.58
C ASP A 33 12.78 -4.69 2.27
N ALA A 34 11.77 -5.55 2.30
CA ALA A 34 11.22 -6.19 1.12
C ALA A 34 10.71 -5.15 0.12
N ASN A 35 10.89 -5.38 -1.18
CA ASN A 35 10.37 -4.47 -2.19
C ASN A 35 8.85 -4.56 -2.34
N ALA A 36 8.26 -3.64 -3.12
CA ALA A 36 6.83 -3.59 -3.33
C ALA A 36 6.27 -4.89 -3.93
N ASP A 37 6.99 -5.56 -4.83
CA ASP A 37 6.56 -6.82 -5.43
C ASP A 37 6.46 -7.94 -4.38
N ILE A 38 7.51 -8.10 -3.56
CA ILE A 38 7.54 -9.13 -2.50
C ILE A 38 6.41 -8.90 -1.49
N LYS A 39 6.19 -7.64 -1.10
CA LYS A 39 5.09 -7.29 -0.18
C LYS A 39 3.73 -7.55 -0.81
N MET A 40 3.54 -7.22 -2.09
CA MET A 40 2.28 -7.47 -2.78
C MET A 40 2.03 -8.95 -3.00
N ASP A 41 3.06 -9.74 -3.29
CA ASP A 41 2.98 -11.19 -3.37
C ASP A 41 2.40 -11.77 -2.07
N ALA A 42 2.92 -11.37 -0.91
CA ALA A 42 2.43 -11.77 0.40
C ALA A 42 1.01 -11.24 0.71
N ILE A 43 0.71 -9.97 0.36
CA ILE A 43 -0.65 -9.40 0.52
C ILE A 43 -1.67 -10.22 -0.26
N THR A 44 -1.36 -10.56 -1.50
CA THR A 44 -2.28 -11.31 -2.36
C THR A 44 -2.47 -12.76 -1.94
N ASP A 45 -1.49 -13.39 -1.26
CA ASP A 45 -1.68 -14.70 -0.63
C ASP A 45 -2.73 -14.63 0.49
N VAL A 46 -2.67 -13.59 1.32
CA VAL A 46 -3.68 -13.36 2.37
C VAL A 46 -5.06 -13.11 1.75
N ILE A 47 -5.13 -12.26 0.73
CA ILE A 47 -6.40 -11.95 0.04
C ILE A 47 -7.00 -13.19 -0.62
N ALA A 48 -6.20 -14.06 -1.23
CA ALA A 48 -6.65 -15.31 -1.83
C ALA A 48 -7.34 -16.27 -0.83
N GLY A 49 -6.95 -16.16 0.44
CA GLY A 49 -7.58 -16.90 1.54
C GLY A 49 -8.92 -16.32 2.04
N VAL A 50 -9.40 -15.20 1.47
CA VAL A 50 -10.65 -14.53 1.90
C VAL A 50 -11.74 -14.68 0.84
N PRO A 51 -12.61 -15.69 0.93
CA PRO A 51 -13.59 -15.99 -0.12
C PRO A 51 -14.65 -14.92 -0.38
N SER A 52 -14.84 -14.01 0.58
CA SER A 52 -15.81 -12.90 0.46
C SER A 52 -15.34 -11.78 -0.46
N ILE A 53 -14.05 -11.70 -0.77
CA ILE A 53 -13.52 -10.67 -1.65
C ILE A 53 -13.60 -11.15 -3.10
N LYS A 54 -14.37 -10.44 -3.91
CA LYS A 54 -14.54 -10.68 -5.35
C LYS A 54 -14.14 -9.49 -6.20
N LYS A 55 -14.21 -8.29 -5.63
CA LYS A 55 -13.95 -7.02 -6.31
C LYS A 55 -12.95 -6.19 -5.52
N MET A 56 -11.87 -5.81 -6.18
CA MET A 56 -10.79 -5.03 -5.58
C MET A 56 -10.65 -3.67 -6.26
N TYR A 57 -10.51 -2.61 -5.47
CA TYR A 57 -10.17 -1.29 -5.95
C TYR A 57 -8.71 -0.95 -5.61
N LEU A 58 -7.96 -0.49 -6.61
CA LEU A 58 -6.58 -0.06 -6.44
C LEU A 58 -6.54 1.47 -6.38
N ILE A 59 -5.89 2.03 -5.37
CA ILE A 59 -5.68 3.48 -5.26
C ILE A 59 -4.28 3.77 -4.74
N GLY A 60 -3.59 4.73 -5.35
CA GLY A 60 -2.22 5.06 -4.97
C GLY A 60 -1.78 6.46 -5.33
N GLN A 61 -0.63 6.84 -4.85
CA GLN A 61 0.03 8.10 -5.16
C GLN A 61 0.66 8.05 -6.56
N ASP A 62 0.50 9.08 -7.38
CA ASP A 62 1.03 9.15 -8.76
C ASP A 62 2.54 9.43 -8.76
N TYR A 63 3.34 8.38 -8.53
CA TYR A 63 4.79 8.37 -8.74
C TYR A 63 5.28 6.92 -8.91
N SER A 64 6.60 6.72 -9.06
CA SER A 64 7.17 5.40 -9.41
C SER A 64 6.74 4.27 -8.48
N PHE A 65 6.74 4.49 -7.16
CA PHE A 65 6.30 3.49 -6.20
C PHE A 65 4.79 3.19 -6.30
N GLY A 66 3.93 4.21 -6.39
CA GLY A 66 2.48 3.98 -6.52
C GLY A 66 2.13 3.20 -7.79
N LYS A 67 2.81 3.50 -8.90
CA LYS A 67 2.70 2.74 -10.16
C LYS A 67 3.18 1.30 -10.00
N ALA A 68 4.29 1.08 -9.30
CA ALA A 68 4.81 -0.26 -9.02
C ALA A 68 3.85 -1.08 -8.15
N VAL A 69 3.22 -0.46 -7.15
CA VAL A 69 2.19 -1.09 -6.32
C VAL A 69 0.98 -1.53 -7.15
N ALA A 70 0.46 -0.63 -8.01
CA ALA A 70 -0.68 -0.95 -8.88
C ALA A 70 -0.35 -2.12 -9.83
N ALA A 71 0.80 -2.06 -10.51
CA ALA A 71 1.24 -3.12 -11.43
C ALA A 71 1.46 -4.46 -10.71
N ALA A 72 2.04 -4.44 -9.52
CA ALA A 72 2.21 -5.65 -8.72
C ALA A 72 0.86 -6.24 -8.27
N ALA A 73 -0.10 -5.40 -7.87
CA ALA A 73 -1.45 -5.84 -7.50
C ALA A 73 -2.17 -6.49 -8.69
N GLU A 74 -2.16 -5.86 -9.86
CA GLU A 74 -2.73 -6.43 -11.08
C GLU A 74 -2.13 -7.79 -11.41
N LYS A 75 -0.79 -7.87 -11.40
CA LYS A 75 -0.05 -9.11 -11.68
C LYS A 75 -0.44 -10.24 -10.74
N TYR A 76 -0.33 -10.03 -9.43
CA TYR A 76 -0.48 -11.10 -8.46
C TYR A 76 -1.93 -11.47 -8.20
N LEU A 77 -2.88 -10.52 -8.26
CA LEU A 77 -4.30 -10.84 -8.22
C LEU A 77 -4.71 -11.73 -9.40
N ALA A 78 -4.25 -11.40 -10.61
CA ALA A 78 -4.53 -12.21 -11.80
C ALA A 78 -3.91 -13.61 -11.75
N GLN A 79 -2.74 -13.76 -11.10
CA GLN A 79 -2.06 -15.05 -10.98
C GLN A 79 -2.66 -15.98 -9.92
N LYS A 80 -3.16 -15.42 -8.82
CA LYS A 80 -3.52 -16.18 -7.61
C LYS A 80 -5.00 -16.25 -7.34
N THR A 81 -5.81 -15.41 -7.98
CA THR A 81 -7.21 -15.23 -7.66
C THR A 81 -8.07 -15.04 -8.90
N SER A 82 -9.40 -15.11 -8.72
CA SER A 82 -10.40 -14.69 -9.71
C SER A 82 -11.02 -13.32 -9.36
N ILE A 83 -10.33 -12.51 -8.56
CA ILE A 83 -10.82 -11.22 -8.10
C ILE A 83 -10.78 -10.23 -9.26
N GLU A 84 -11.92 -9.56 -9.50
CA GLU A 84 -12.04 -8.50 -10.47
C GLU A 84 -11.46 -7.19 -9.92
N ILE A 85 -10.63 -6.50 -10.70
CA ILE A 85 -10.19 -5.14 -10.38
C ILE A 85 -11.23 -4.17 -10.95
N VAL A 86 -12.04 -3.58 -10.08
CA VAL A 86 -13.16 -2.68 -10.45
C VAL A 86 -12.75 -1.21 -10.52
N GLY A 87 -11.51 -0.89 -10.21
CA GLY A 87 -10.94 0.44 -10.38
C GLY A 87 -9.46 0.46 -10.06
N ASN A 88 -8.73 1.31 -10.77
CA ASN A 88 -7.31 1.58 -10.56
C ASN A 88 -7.07 3.08 -10.77
N GLU A 89 -6.80 3.80 -9.69
CA GLU A 89 -6.69 5.27 -9.73
C GLU A 89 -5.44 5.76 -9.00
N LEU A 90 -4.71 6.67 -9.64
CA LEU A 90 -3.58 7.34 -9.04
C LEU A 90 -3.92 8.81 -8.77
N HIS A 91 -3.52 9.32 -7.62
CA HIS A 91 -3.73 10.70 -7.22
C HIS A 91 -2.42 11.46 -6.97
N PRO A 92 -2.40 12.79 -7.11
CA PRO A 92 -1.21 13.60 -6.86
C PRO A 92 -0.73 13.46 -5.41
N ILE A 93 0.54 13.02 -5.22
CA ILE A 93 1.16 12.81 -3.91
C ILE A 93 1.17 14.09 -3.07
N GLY A 94 0.64 14.01 -1.84
CA GLY A 94 0.66 15.08 -0.84
C GLY A 94 -0.16 16.32 -1.19
N LYS A 95 -0.93 16.30 -2.28
CA LYS A 95 -1.72 17.47 -2.74
C LYS A 95 -3.21 17.33 -2.46
N VAL A 96 -3.70 16.12 -2.32
CA VAL A 96 -5.12 15.86 -2.06
C VAL A 96 -5.44 16.13 -0.60
N LYS A 97 -6.31 17.09 -0.33
CA LYS A 97 -6.77 17.43 1.02
C LYS A 97 -8.03 16.69 1.42
N ASP A 98 -8.90 16.43 0.45
CA ASP A 98 -10.17 15.74 0.63
C ASP A 98 -10.23 14.51 -0.27
N PHE A 99 -10.26 13.32 0.34
CA PHE A 99 -10.39 12.05 -0.37
C PHE A 99 -11.83 11.58 -0.51
N THR A 100 -12.82 12.35 -0.09
CA THR A 100 -14.24 12.00 -0.21
C THR A 100 -14.65 11.65 -1.65
N PRO A 101 -14.20 12.36 -2.72
CA PRO A 101 -14.53 11.97 -4.09
C PRO A 101 -14.00 10.58 -4.45
N TYR A 102 -12.80 10.22 -3.99
CA TYR A 102 -12.21 8.89 -4.19
C TYR A 102 -12.98 7.82 -3.41
N ALA A 103 -13.31 8.07 -2.14
CA ALA A 103 -14.09 7.16 -1.31
C ALA A 103 -15.47 6.87 -1.92
N ARG A 104 -16.13 7.89 -2.48
CA ARG A 104 -17.41 7.73 -3.19
C ARG A 104 -17.27 6.87 -4.46
N LYS A 105 -16.20 7.03 -5.23
CA LYS A 105 -15.92 6.16 -6.40
C LYS A 105 -15.70 4.71 -5.98
N ILE A 106 -14.94 4.48 -4.91
CA ILE A 106 -14.71 3.15 -4.35
C ILE A 106 -16.03 2.50 -3.93
N LEU A 107 -16.88 3.21 -3.21
CA LEU A 107 -18.21 2.72 -2.84
C LEU A 107 -19.09 2.43 -4.07
N ALA A 108 -19.13 3.35 -5.03
CA ALA A 108 -19.94 3.22 -6.25
C ALA A 108 -19.49 2.05 -7.13
N SER A 109 -18.21 1.66 -7.08
CA SER A 109 -17.67 0.51 -7.83
C SER A 109 -18.12 -0.83 -7.26
N GLY A 110 -18.66 -0.86 -6.03
CA GLY A 110 -19.01 -2.09 -5.33
C GLY A 110 -17.79 -2.91 -4.92
N ALA A 111 -16.64 -2.29 -4.70
CA ALA A 111 -15.43 -2.98 -4.26
C ALA A 111 -15.60 -3.59 -2.87
N ASP A 112 -15.24 -4.87 -2.74
CA ASP A 112 -15.23 -5.60 -1.47
C ASP A 112 -13.97 -5.32 -0.67
N GLY A 113 -12.89 -4.92 -1.34
CA GLY A 113 -11.61 -4.58 -0.74
C GLY A 113 -10.87 -3.46 -1.48
N VAL A 114 -9.96 -2.80 -0.79
CA VAL A 114 -9.08 -1.77 -1.33
C VAL A 114 -7.63 -2.16 -1.13
N ILE A 115 -6.79 -2.01 -2.16
CA ILE A 115 -5.33 -2.08 -2.04
C ILE A 115 -4.76 -0.68 -2.23
N THR A 116 -3.86 -0.27 -1.35
CA THR A 116 -3.20 1.04 -1.46
C THR A 116 -1.74 1.01 -1.04
N GLY A 117 -0.90 1.74 -1.79
CA GLY A 117 0.47 2.07 -1.42
C GLY A 117 0.59 3.42 -0.70
N ASN A 118 -0.51 4.08 -0.38
CA ASN A 118 -0.47 5.39 0.27
C ASN A 118 0.26 5.34 1.61
N TRP A 119 0.94 6.43 1.92
CA TRP A 119 1.64 6.65 3.19
C TRP A 119 1.48 8.10 3.66
N GLY A 120 1.86 8.37 4.90
CA GLY A 120 1.77 9.71 5.50
C GLY A 120 0.34 10.26 5.50
N ALA A 121 0.20 11.56 5.25
CA ALA A 121 -1.09 12.25 5.27
C ALA A 121 -2.09 11.71 4.25
N ASP A 122 -1.64 11.25 3.07
CA ASP A 122 -2.52 10.69 2.05
C ASP A 122 -3.18 9.40 2.53
N MET A 123 -2.45 8.55 3.28
CA MET A 123 -3.03 7.35 3.89
C MET A 123 -4.07 7.70 4.95
N VAL A 124 -3.74 8.66 5.82
CA VAL A 124 -4.66 9.13 6.87
C VAL A 124 -5.94 9.68 6.26
N ASN A 125 -5.82 10.59 5.29
CA ASN A 125 -6.97 11.23 4.66
C ASN A 125 -7.82 10.25 3.86
N LEU A 126 -7.21 9.31 3.14
CA LEU A 126 -7.93 8.26 2.42
C LEU A 126 -8.75 7.40 3.38
N GLY A 127 -8.14 6.88 4.43
CA GLY A 127 -8.84 6.01 5.35
C GLY A 127 -9.93 6.72 6.15
N LYS A 128 -9.69 7.98 6.57
CA LYS A 128 -10.72 8.82 7.18
C LYS A 128 -11.92 8.99 6.24
N SER A 129 -11.68 9.36 4.99
CA SER A 129 -12.75 9.55 4.01
C SER A 129 -13.50 8.25 3.69
N LEU A 130 -12.81 7.10 3.65
CA LEU A 130 -13.44 5.79 3.50
C LEU A 130 -14.38 5.49 4.67
N SER A 131 -13.90 5.67 5.91
CA SER A 131 -14.69 5.45 7.12
C SER A 131 -15.91 6.37 7.20
N GLU A 132 -15.72 7.68 6.97
CA GLU A 132 -16.79 8.69 6.99
C GLU A 132 -17.82 8.48 5.88
N SER A 133 -17.40 7.94 4.73
CA SER A 133 -18.30 7.58 3.63
C SER A 133 -19.04 6.26 3.86
N GLY A 134 -18.80 5.56 4.97
CA GLY A 134 -19.47 4.32 5.31
C GLY A 134 -18.88 3.06 4.67
N TYR A 135 -17.68 3.12 4.12
CA TYR A 135 -16.97 1.93 3.63
C TYR A 135 -16.67 0.98 4.79
N LYS A 136 -16.94 -0.32 4.61
CA LYS A 136 -16.78 -1.36 5.64
C LYS A 136 -15.83 -2.50 5.25
N GLY A 137 -15.35 -2.49 4.00
CA GLY A 137 -14.42 -3.51 3.51
C GLY A 137 -13.00 -3.35 4.05
N PRO A 138 -12.16 -4.37 3.89
CA PRO A 138 -10.75 -4.32 4.27
C PRO A 138 -9.96 -3.36 3.36
N VAL A 139 -8.96 -2.71 3.94
CA VAL A 139 -7.97 -1.89 3.24
C VAL A 139 -6.60 -2.54 3.44
N TYR A 140 -6.05 -3.11 2.38
CA TYR A 140 -4.73 -3.72 2.36
C TYR A 140 -3.69 -2.68 2.00
N CYS A 141 -2.67 -2.52 2.84
CA CYS A 141 -1.76 -1.39 2.77
C CYS A 141 -0.33 -1.75 3.19
N TYR A 142 0.62 -0.96 2.70
CA TYR A 142 2.05 -1.10 3.03
C TYR A 142 2.45 -0.37 4.31
N TYR A 143 1.77 0.74 4.63
CA TYR A 143 2.21 1.69 5.64
C TYR A 143 1.12 2.12 6.63
N CYS A 144 -0.01 1.43 6.69
CA CYS A 144 -1.11 1.84 7.56
C CYS A 144 -0.87 1.61 9.06
N ALA A 145 0.18 0.89 9.44
CA ALA A 145 0.61 0.79 10.84
C ALA A 145 1.78 1.73 11.19
N SER A 146 2.16 2.65 10.29
CA SER A 146 3.19 3.64 10.60
C SER A 146 2.76 4.54 11.76
N ASN A 147 3.75 5.05 12.51
CA ASN A 147 3.51 5.85 13.71
C ASN A 147 2.45 6.94 13.50
N GLY A 148 1.44 6.94 14.36
CA GLY A 148 0.35 7.90 14.38
C GLY A 148 -0.81 7.60 13.41
N ILE A 149 -0.65 6.74 12.40
CA ILE A 149 -1.73 6.42 11.46
C ILE A 149 -2.83 5.63 12.19
N THR A 150 -2.49 4.53 12.84
CA THR A 150 -3.46 3.72 13.59
C THR A 150 -4.17 4.51 14.69
N ALA A 151 -3.44 5.38 15.40
CA ALA A 151 -4.04 6.24 16.42
C ALA A 151 -5.05 7.24 15.83
N THR A 152 -4.80 7.75 14.61
CA THR A 152 -5.70 8.69 13.94
C THR A 152 -7.01 8.03 13.49
N PHE A 153 -6.98 6.74 13.16
CA PHE A 153 -8.19 5.99 12.80
C PHE A 153 -9.02 5.58 14.01
N GLY A 154 -8.41 5.49 15.20
CA GLY A 154 -9.11 5.06 16.41
C GLY A 154 -9.94 3.79 16.20
N GLU A 155 -11.15 3.76 16.75
CA GLU A 155 -12.09 2.63 16.59
C GLU A 155 -12.55 2.41 15.14
N ALA A 156 -12.59 3.45 14.30
CA ALA A 156 -13.00 3.35 12.89
C ALA A 156 -12.01 2.53 12.05
N GLY A 157 -10.74 2.46 12.45
CA GLY A 157 -9.72 1.63 11.79
C GLY A 157 -9.71 0.17 12.23
N LYS A 158 -10.47 -0.17 13.27
CA LYS A 158 -10.48 -1.50 13.85
C LYS A 158 -11.13 -2.51 12.89
N GLY A 159 -10.36 -3.51 12.46
CA GLY A 159 -10.81 -4.49 11.48
C GLY A 159 -10.82 -4.03 10.03
N MET A 160 -10.54 -2.74 9.73
CA MET A 160 -10.48 -2.22 8.37
C MET A 160 -9.06 -2.35 7.79
N LEU A 161 -8.03 -2.03 8.58
CA LEU A 161 -6.66 -1.93 8.09
C LEU A 161 -5.92 -3.27 8.18
N HIS A 162 -5.45 -3.75 7.05
CA HIS A 162 -4.65 -4.96 6.94
C HIS A 162 -3.27 -4.62 6.39
N LEU A 163 -2.25 -4.77 7.22
CA LEU A 163 -0.85 -4.53 6.87
C LEU A 163 -0.14 -5.86 6.62
N VAL A 164 0.60 -5.94 5.53
CA VAL A 164 1.68 -6.89 5.39
C VAL A 164 2.99 -6.15 5.64
N GLY A 165 3.47 -6.26 6.84
CA GLY A 165 4.74 -5.71 7.28
C GLY A 165 5.63 -6.82 7.83
N GLU A 166 6.90 -6.54 7.94
CA GLU A 166 7.80 -7.36 8.73
C GLU A 166 7.33 -7.28 10.18
N GLY A 167 6.80 -8.38 10.68
CA GLY A 167 6.41 -8.49 12.07
C GLY A 167 7.61 -8.61 12.96
N LEU A 168 8.37 -7.53 13.15
CA LEU A 168 9.51 -7.51 14.06
C LEU A 168 9.11 -7.69 15.52
N GLN A 169 7.83 -7.52 15.86
CA GLN A 169 7.35 -7.79 17.21
C GLN A 169 5.85 -8.06 17.21
N ASN A 170 5.48 -9.30 17.30
CA ASN A 170 4.19 -9.65 17.84
C ASN A 170 4.39 -10.10 19.30
N PRO A 171 4.14 -9.24 20.31
CA PRO A 171 4.32 -9.60 21.72
C PRO A 171 3.37 -10.72 22.18
N SER A 172 2.41 -11.12 21.36
CA SER A 172 1.49 -12.24 21.62
C SER A 172 1.97 -13.58 21.05
N ARG A 173 3.13 -13.62 20.39
CA ARG A 173 3.79 -14.88 20.02
C ARG A 173 4.99 -15.10 20.92
N PRO A 174 5.00 -16.24 21.67
CA PRO A 174 6.18 -16.65 22.43
C PRO A 174 7.39 -16.92 21.52
#